data_6fbcfcad5c11f5cf8489e9e0d2cde326
#
_entry.id   6fbcfcad5c11f5cf8489e9e0d2cde326
#
_cell.length_a   1.000
_cell.length_b   1.000
_cell.length_c   1.000
_cell.angle_alpha   90.00
_cell.angle_beta   90.00
_cell.angle_gamma   90.00
#
_symmetry.space_group_name_H-M   'P 1'
#
loop_
_entity.id
_entity.type
_entity.pdbx_description
1 polymer ?
#
loop_
_entity_poly.entity_id
_entity_poly.type
_entity_poly.pdbx_seq_one_letter_code
_entity_poly.pdbx_strand_id
1 'polypeptide(L)'
;HRPRALFLNSVLQNPLGTSLSPACAHRILQFAEQYGLWLVDDDIYRELAPANAPALAAMDGLHRVIYVGSFSKTISPSIRVGYVACAPALAAELARTKMIAGLTTSEINERLVHLVLTEGGHRKHIERLTDRLARARSRLCAQLTACGLSLLAKPDGGMFVCAALPEGTPSSREIAEHALTQGIMLAPGEFFVTQSEPCHWFRFNAAYSDDARLYRFLETTLRAAHAS
;
A
#
# COMPACT_ATOMS: atom_id res chain seq x y z
N HIS A 1 24.25 7.87 13.43
CA HIS A 1 23.54 6.63 13.70
C HIS A 1 23.94 5.55 12.69
N ARG A 2 24.06 4.29 13.13
CA ARG A 2 24.25 3.14 12.24
C ARG A 2 22.92 2.41 12.14
N PRO A 3 22.16 2.54 11.04
CA PRO A 3 20.92 1.77 10.87
C PRO A 3 21.26 0.27 10.84
N ARG A 4 20.34 -0.55 11.34
CA ARG A 4 20.47 -2.02 11.34
C ARG A 4 19.45 -2.68 10.42
N ALA A 5 18.37 -1.98 10.11
CA ALA A 5 17.32 -2.47 9.24
C ALA A 5 16.76 -1.33 8.38
N LEU A 6 16.31 -1.68 7.19
CA LEU A 6 15.52 -0.84 6.31
C LEU A 6 14.15 -1.49 6.12
N PHE A 7 13.09 -0.75 6.45
CA PHE A 7 11.71 -1.14 6.19
C PHE A 7 11.26 -0.54 4.87
N LEU A 8 10.70 -1.35 3.99
CA LEU A 8 10.21 -0.89 2.68
C LEU A 8 8.99 -1.70 2.22
N ASN A 9 8.21 -1.09 1.33
CA ASN A 9 7.26 -1.82 0.50
C ASN A 9 7.88 -1.92 -0.90
N SER A 10 8.34 -3.09 -1.28
CA SER A 10 9.00 -3.28 -2.59
C SER A 10 8.02 -3.26 -3.76
N VAL A 11 6.75 -3.57 -3.49
CA VAL A 11 5.72 -3.74 -4.50
C VAL A 11 4.43 -3.04 -4.07
N LEU A 12 3.81 -2.31 -5.03
CA LEU A 12 2.57 -1.56 -4.83
C LEU A 12 2.62 -0.68 -3.57
N GLN A 13 3.71 0.06 -3.45
CA GLN A 13 4.04 0.86 -2.29
C GLN A 13 2.88 1.78 -1.87
N ASN A 14 2.58 1.82 -0.59
CA ASN A 14 1.64 2.77 -0.01
C ASN A 14 2.41 4.03 0.41
N PRO A 15 2.12 5.21 -0.17
CA PRO A 15 0.85 5.58 -0.84
C PRO A 15 0.82 5.53 -2.38
N LEU A 16 1.95 5.41 -3.08
CA LEU A 16 2.06 5.72 -4.52
C LEU A 16 1.51 4.63 -5.46
N GLY A 17 1.37 3.39 -5.00
CA GLY A 17 0.96 2.26 -5.83
C GLY A 17 2.01 1.81 -6.85
N THR A 18 3.26 2.25 -6.70
CA THR A 18 4.39 1.90 -7.56
C THR A 18 5.18 0.72 -6.99
N SER A 19 5.96 0.06 -7.83
CA SER A 19 6.83 -1.05 -7.46
C SER A 19 8.28 -0.74 -7.81
N LEU A 20 9.21 -1.37 -7.11
CA LEU A 20 10.62 -1.27 -7.47
C LEU A 20 10.86 -1.86 -8.86
N SER A 21 11.76 -1.25 -9.62
CA SER A 21 12.28 -1.92 -10.82
C SER A 21 13.23 -3.07 -10.42
N PRO A 22 13.41 -4.10 -11.26
CA PRO A 22 14.38 -5.18 -10.99
C PRO A 22 15.78 -4.65 -10.71
N ALA A 23 16.22 -3.62 -11.42
CA ALA A 23 17.52 -2.98 -11.22
C ALA A 23 17.62 -2.30 -9.84
N CYS A 24 16.56 -1.60 -9.41
CA CYS A 24 16.50 -0.99 -8.08
C CYS A 24 16.49 -2.03 -6.97
N ALA A 25 15.70 -3.11 -7.13
CA ALA A 25 15.66 -4.23 -6.21
C ALA A 25 17.06 -4.85 -6.01
N HIS A 26 17.77 -5.12 -7.10
CA HIS A 26 19.14 -5.65 -7.05
C HIS A 26 20.11 -4.69 -6.32
N ARG A 27 20.04 -3.40 -6.60
CA ARG A 27 20.88 -2.40 -5.91
C ARG A 27 20.60 -2.32 -4.41
N ILE A 28 19.34 -2.41 -4.00
CA ILE A 28 18.97 -2.42 -2.59
C ILE A 28 19.55 -3.66 -1.88
N LEU A 29 19.48 -4.83 -2.51
CA LEU A 29 20.08 -6.06 -1.96
C LEU A 29 21.59 -5.96 -1.83
N GLN A 30 22.28 -5.45 -2.85
CA GLN A 30 23.73 -5.19 -2.78
C GLN A 30 24.09 -4.21 -1.64
N PHE A 31 23.30 -3.15 -1.47
CA PHE A 31 23.48 -2.19 -0.41
C PHE A 31 23.29 -2.83 0.98
N ALA A 32 22.25 -3.64 1.13
CA ALA A 32 21.98 -4.35 2.36
C ALA A 32 23.14 -5.30 2.73
N GLU A 33 23.69 -6.00 1.74
CA GLU A 33 24.86 -6.87 1.95
C GLU A 33 26.09 -6.08 2.34
N GLN A 34 26.40 -5.01 1.61
CA GLN A 34 27.59 -4.16 1.84
C GLN A 34 27.59 -3.54 3.25
N TYR A 35 26.44 -3.11 3.75
CA TYR A 35 26.33 -2.41 5.03
C TYR A 35 25.81 -3.29 6.18
N GLY A 36 25.59 -4.57 5.93
CA GLY A 36 25.11 -5.51 6.95
C GLY A 36 23.68 -5.19 7.44
N LEU A 37 22.82 -4.67 6.56
CA LEU A 37 21.44 -4.29 6.90
C LEU A 37 20.49 -5.47 6.73
N TRP A 38 19.50 -5.54 7.60
CA TRP A 38 18.29 -6.34 7.37
C TRP A 38 17.32 -5.53 6.50
N LEU A 39 16.66 -6.20 5.55
CA LEU A 39 15.57 -5.62 4.77
C LEU A 39 14.26 -6.22 5.25
N VAL A 40 13.40 -5.40 5.84
CA VAL A 40 12.04 -5.80 6.19
C VAL A 40 11.12 -5.39 5.03
N ASP A 41 10.77 -6.36 4.19
CA ASP A 41 9.93 -6.15 3.01
C ASP A 41 8.47 -6.38 3.38
N ASP A 42 7.73 -5.29 3.58
CA ASP A 42 6.28 -5.31 3.79
C ASP A 42 5.57 -5.50 2.44
N ASP A 43 5.45 -6.76 2.03
CA ASP A 43 4.95 -7.17 0.72
C ASP A 43 3.49 -7.67 0.77
N ILE A 44 2.67 -7.03 1.60
CA ILE A 44 1.25 -7.40 1.84
C ILE A 44 0.35 -7.22 0.62
N TYR A 45 0.85 -6.59 -0.44
CA TYR A 45 0.12 -6.40 -1.71
C TYR A 45 0.59 -7.35 -2.81
N ARG A 46 1.50 -8.29 -2.54
CA ARG A 46 2.13 -9.19 -3.54
C ARG A 46 1.13 -9.85 -4.48
N GLU A 47 0.06 -10.39 -3.97
CA GLU A 47 -0.93 -11.10 -4.78
C GLU A 47 -1.73 -10.18 -5.73
N LEU A 48 -1.70 -8.86 -5.51
CA LEU A 48 -2.33 -7.85 -6.37
C LEU A 48 -1.36 -7.23 -7.38
N ALA A 49 -0.10 -7.63 -7.34
CA ALA A 49 0.97 -7.08 -8.15
C ALA A 49 1.04 -7.72 -9.53
N PRO A 50 1.61 -7.01 -10.52
CA PRO A 50 1.97 -7.62 -11.80
C PRO A 50 2.93 -8.80 -11.59
N ALA A 51 2.78 -9.84 -12.43
CA ALA A 51 3.57 -11.07 -12.32
C ALA A 51 5.09 -10.87 -12.44
N ASN A 52 5.52 -9.79 -13.10
CA ASN A 52 6.92 -9.42 -13.29
C ASN A 52 7.48 -8.50 -12.17
N ALA A 53 6.70 -8.19 -11.14
CA ALA A 53 7.19 -7.40 -10.02
C ALA A 53 8.30 -8.15 -9.27
N PRO A 54 9.43 -7.50 -8.92
CA PRO A 54 10.54 -8.15 -8.25
C PRO A 54 10.13 -8.68 -6.87
N ALA A 55 10.68 -9.81 -6.47
CA ALA A 55 10.46 -10.42 -5.16
C ALA A 55 11.81 -10.45 -4.42
N LEU A 56 12.04 -9.48 -3.52
CA LEU A 56 13.31 -9.36 -2.81
C LEU A 56 13.67 -10.64 -2.06
N ALA A 57 12.70 -11.25 -1.39
CA ALA A 57 12.91 -12.51 -0.66
C ALA A 57 13.37 -13.67 -1.58
N ALA A 58 12.82 -13.75 -2.80
CA ALA A 58 13.22 -14.78 -3.75
C ALA A 58 14.60 -14.49 -4.37
N MET A 59 14.93 -13.21 -4.58
CA MET A 59 16.23 -12.78 -5.12
C MET A 59 17.37 -12.98 -4.10
N ASP A 60 17.08 -12.81 -2.81
CA ASP A 60 18.04 -12.90 -1.69
C ASP A 60 18.11 -14.30 -1.05
N GLY A 61 17.12 -15.15 -1.30
CA GLY A 61 17.03 -16.45 -0.64
C GLY A 61 16.78 -16.36 0.87
N LEU A 62 16.20 -15.28 1.36
CA LEU A 62 15.95 -14.98 2.78
C LEU A 62 17.23 -14.84 3.61
N HIS A 63 18.35 -14.49 2.99
CA HIS A 63 19.63 -14.33 3.70
C HIS A 63 19.60 -13.04 4.56
N ARG A 64 19.14 -11.92 4.00
CA ARG A 64 18.98 -10.63 4.67
C ARG A 64 17.57 -10.07 4.60
N VAL A 65 16.69 -10.66 3.80
CA VAL A 65 15.32 -10.22 3.67
C VAL A 65 14.43 -10.92 4.69
N ILE A 66 13.69 -10.12 5.43
CA ILE A 66 12.57 -10.51 6.27
C ILE A 66 11.31 -10.16 5.48
N TYR A 67 10.68 -11.18 4.92
CA TYR A 67 9.47 -11.04 4.13
C TYR A 67 8.25 -11.00 5.02
N VAL A 68 7.37 -10.01 4.83
CA VAL A 68 6.11 -9.88 5.56
C VAL A 68 4.94 -9.99 4.59
N GLY A 69 4.13 -11.02 4.75
CA GLY A 69 2.92 -11.27 3.97
C GLY A 69 1.65 -11.16 4.80
N SER A 70 0.52 -10.89 4.17
CA SER A 70 -0.76 -10.76 4.84
C SER A 70 -1.94 -11.12 3.94
N PHE A 71 -2.97 -11.72 4.52
CA PHE A 71 -4.24 -12.02 3.85
C PHE A 71 -5.29 -10.92 4.02
N SER A 72 -4.95 -9.85 4.74
CA SER A 72 -5.86 -8.73 5.01
C SER A 72 -6.30 -7.96 3.77
N LYS A 73 -5.50 -7.98 2.70
CA LYS A 73 -5.77 -7.23 1.46
C LYS A 73 -6.39 -8.09 0.36
N THR A 74 -6.31 -9.39 0.51
CA THR A 74 -6.73 -10.36 -0.51
C THR A 74 -7.89 -11.23 -0.07
N ILE A 75 -8.05 -11.49 1.22
CA ILE A 75 -9.19 -12.24 1.76
C ILE A 75 -10.13 -11.31 2.53
N SER A 76 -9.70 -10.80 3.69
CA SER A 76 -10.48 -9.87 4.51
C SER A 76 -9.61 -9.13 5.51
N PRO A 77 -9.78 -7.81 5.69
CA PRO A 77 -9.06 -7.06 6.72
C PRO A 77 -9.40 -7.53 8.14
N SER A 78 -10.58 -8.12 8.36
CA SER A 78 -11.02 -8.62 9.67
C SER A 78 -10.38 -9.95 10.07
N ILE A 79 -9.77 -10.68 9.13
CA ILE A 79 -9.20 -12.00 9.40
C ILE A 79 -7.94 -11.93 10.27
N ARG A 80 -7.21 -10.82 10.23
CA ARG A 80 -6.02 -10.53 11.03
C ARG A 80 -4.96 -11.65 11.01
N VAL A 81 -4.77 -12.28 9.86
CA VAL A 81 -3.75 -13.32 9.63
C VAL A 81 -2.71 -12.79 8.66
N GLY A 82 -1.46 -12.95 9.02
CA GLY A 82 -0.29 -12.67 8.21
C GLY A 82 0.86 -13.61 8.60
N TYR A 83 1.95 -13.52 7.90
CA TYR A 83 3.10 -14.37 8.13
C TYR A 83 4.41 -13.62 7.86
N VAL A 84 5.47 -14.12 8.47
CA VAL A 84 6.83 -13.67 8.24
C VAL A 84 7.65 -14.86 7.74
N ALA A 85 8.43 -14.64 6.68
CA ALA A 85 9.42 -15.60 6.21
C ALA A 85 10.81 -14.96 6.28
N CYS A 86 11.74 -15.68 6.92
CA CYS A 86 13.12 -15.24 7.10
C CYS A 86 14.02 -16.45 7.42
N ALA A 87 15.31 -16.23 7.60
CA ALA A 87 16.25 -17.29 8.01
C ALA A 87 15.78 -18.02 9.27
N PRO A 88 15.97 -19.37 9.37
CA PRO A 88 15.41 -20.20 10.46
C PRO A 88 15.75 -19.72 11.86
N ALA A 89 17.00 -19.29 12.09
CA ALA A 89 17.43 -18.79 13.40
C ALA A 89 16.65 -17.54 13.83
N LEU A 90 16.44 -16.59 12.89
CA LEU A 90 15.67 -15.38 13.15
C LEU A 90 14.18 -15.71 13.32
N ALA A 91 13.65 -16.65 12.56
CA ALA A 91 12.26 -17.10 12.70
C ALA A 91 11.97 -17.65 14.10
N ALA A 92 12.90 -18.42 14.69
CA ALA A 92 12.78 -18.92 16.06
C ALA A 92 12.73 -17.79 17.10
N GLU A 93 13.57 -16.77 16.96
CA GLU A 93 13.57 -15.61 17.86
C GLU A 93 12.30 -14.75 17.70
N LEU A 94 11.83 -14.54 16.47
CA LEU A 94 10.58 -13.84 16.21
C LEU A 94 9.38 -14.60 16.78
N ALA A 95 9.36 -15.94 16.69
CA ALA A 95 8.30 -16.75 17.28
C ALA A 95 8.26 -16.61 18.83
N ARG A 96 9.41 -16.60 19.49
CA ARG A 96 9.51 -16.34 20.94
C ARG A 96 9.00 -14.95 21.29
N THR A 97 9.41 -13.92 20.52
CA THR A 97 8.97 -12.54 20.73
C THR A 97 7.48 -12.41 20.51
N LYS A 98 6.91 -13.06 19.48
CA LYS A 98 5.47 -13.10 19.23
C LYS A 98 4.71 -13.66 20.42
N MET A 99 5.17 -14.78 21.01
CA MET A 99 4.54 -15.39 22.18
C MET A 99 4.50 -14.43 23.38
N ILE A 100 5.55 -13.67 23.59
CA ILE A 100 5.62 -12.68 24.69
C ILE A 100 4.72 -11.47 24.41
N ALA A 101 4.72 -10.97 23.17
CA ALA A 101 4.05 -9.72 22.81
C ALA A 101 2.53 -9.89 22.60
N GLY A 102 2.06 -11.04 22.12
CA GLY A 102 0.67 -11.20 21.71
C GLY A 102 0.13 -12.63 21.81
N LEU A 103 0.84 -13.53 22.47
CA LEU A 103 0.51 -14.94 22.63
C LEU A 103 0.41 -15.66 21.26
N THR A 104 -0.77 -15.68 20.67
CA THR A 104 -1.04 -16.41 19.42
C THR A 104 -2.03 -15.67 18.51
N THR A 105 -2.03 -16.03 17.23
CA THR A 105 -3.08 -15.68 16.30
C THR A 105 -4.31 -16.57 16.56
N SER A 106 -5.51 -16.11 16.21
CA SER A 106 -6.73 -16.91 16.33
C SER A 106 -6.67 -18.15 15.43
N GLU A 107 -6.72 -19.35 16.03
CA GLU A 107 -6.74 -20.60 15.27
C GLU A 107 -7.90 -20.70 14.30
N ILE A 108 -9.07 -20.16 14.67
CA ILE A 108 -10.26 -20.11 13.79
C ILE A 108 -9.93 -19.33 12.51
N ASN A 109 -9.29 -18.18 12.65
CA ASN A 109 -8.92 -17.33 11.50
C ASN A 109 -7.83 -17.98 10.64
N GLU A 110 -6.87 -18.67 11.25
CA GLU A 110 -5.85 -19.41 10.51
C GLU A 110 -6.46 -20.58 9.74
N ARG A 111 -7.41 -21.33 10.34
CA ARG A 111 -8.17 -22.39 9.66
C ARG A 111 -9.02 -21.87 8.50
N LEU A 112 -9.67 -20.71 8.66
CA LEU A 112 -10.40 -20.07 7.56
C LEU A 112 -9.46 -19.71 6.39
N VAL A 113 -8.31 -19.14 6.67
CA VAL A 113 -7.29 -18.89 5.63
C VAL A 113 -6.85 -20.18 4.97
N HIS A 114 -6.55 -21.21 5.74
CA HIS A 114 -6.17 -22.53 5.22
C HIS A 114 -7.21 -23.09 4.25
N LEU A 115 -8.49 -23.08 4.62
CA LEU A 115 -9.59 -23.54 3.77
C LEU A 115 -9.65 -22.75 2.46
N VAL A 116 -9.58 -21.39 2.54
CA VAL A 116 -9.57 -20.54 1.33
C VAL A 116 -8.43 -20.88 0.39
N LEU A 117 -7.24 -21.15 0.91
CA LEU A 117 -6.06 -21.47 0.12
C LEU A 117 -6.11 -22.89 -0.49
N THR A 118 -6.71 -23.86 0.22
CA THR A 118 -6.68 -25.28 -0.17
C THR A 118 -7.87 -25.72 -1.04
N GLU A 119 -9.03 -25.05 -0.91
CA GLU A 119 -10.25 -25.41 -1.68
C GLU A 119 -10.25 -24.92 -3.15
N GLY A 120 -9.13 -24.39 -3.64
CA GLY A 120 -8.89 -24.11 -5.07
C GLY A 120 -9.59 -22.87 -5.64
N GLY A 121 -10.31 -22.10 -4.82
CA GLY A 121 -11.01 -20.88 -5.25
C GLY A 121 -10.13 -19.62 -5.20
N HIS A 122 -9.07 -19.61 -4.40
CA HIS A 122 -8.27 -18.43 -4.08
C HIS A 122 -7.68 -17.76 -5.33
N ARG A 123 -7.03 -18.53 -6.21
CA ARG A 123 -6.44 -17.98 -7.44
C ARG A 123 -7.45 -17.22 -8.29
N LYS A 124 -8.63 -17.84 -8.55
CA LYS A 124 -9.70 -17.18 -9.32
C LYS A 124 -10.24 -15.93 -8.61
N HIS A 125 -10.27 -15.95 -7.28
CA HIS A 125 -10.65 -14.79 -6.48
C HIS A 125 -9.66 -13.65 -6.69
N ILE A 126 -8.35 -13.90 -6.60
CA ILE A 126 -7.29 -12.91 -6.83
C ILE A 126 -7.36 -12.34 -8.25
N GLU A 127 -7.51 -13.17 -9.27
CA GLU A 127 -7.66 -12.73 -10.66
C GLU A 127 -8.84 -11.75 -10.80
N ARG A 128 -10.02 -12.11 -10.28
CA ARG A 128 -11.22 -11.24 -10.30
C ARG A 128 -11.02 -9.94 -9.50
N LEU A 129 -10.37 -10.04 -8.34
CA LEU A 129 -10.08 -8.86 -7.50
C LEU A 129 -9.14 -7.90 -8.21
N THR A 130 -8.07 -8.40 -8.81
CA THR A 130 -7.09 -7.61 -9.58
C THR A 130 -7.75 -6.93 -10.77
N ASP A 131 -8.60 -7.63 -11.53
CA ASP A 131 -9.35 -7.06 -12.64
C ASP A 131 -10.32 -5.96 -12.19
N ARG A 132 -11.03 -6.17 -11.09
CA ARG A 132 -11.94 -5.15 -10.53
C ARG A 132 -11.17 -3.92 -10.10
N LEU A 133 -10.05 -4.09 -9.41
CA LEU A 133 -9.18 -2.99 -8.98
C LEU A 133 -8.59 -2.25 -10.18
N ALA A 134 -8.16 -2.95 -11.23
CA ALA A 134 -7.63 -2.32 -12.43
C ALA A 134 -8.66 -1.41 -13.09
N ARG A 135 -9.90 -1.89 -13.27
CA ARG A 135 -11.01 -1.08 -13.81
C ARG A 135 -11.36 0.12 -12.91
N ALA A 136 -11.45 -0.11 -11.61
CA ALA A 136 -11.75 0.95 -10.64
C ALA A 136 -10.65 2.01 -10.63
N ARG A 137 -9.38 1.61 -10.63
CA ARG A 137 -8.23 2.51 -10.68
C ARG A 137 -8.19 3.34 -11.97
N SER A 138 -8.48 2.73 -13.13
CA SER A 138 -8.53 3.45 -14.40
C SER A 138 -9.62 4.53 -14.38
N ARG A 139 -10.83 4.20 -13.88
CA ARG A 139 -11.90 5.19 -13.71
C ARG A 139 -11.50 6.30 -12.74
N LEU A 140 -10.94 5.94 -11.58
CA LEU A 140 -10.49 6.91 -10.59
C LEU A 140 -9.45 7.89 -11.18
N CYS A 141 -8.43 7.39 -11.86
CA CYS A 141 -7.42 8.23 -12.50
C CYS A 141 -8.05 9.22 -13.50
N ALA A 142 -8.97 8.74 -14.36
CA ALA A 142 -9.67 9.58 -15.31
C ALA A 142 -10.52 10.68 -14.64
N GLN A 143 -11.26 10.32 -13.58
CA GLN A 143 -12.09 11.26 -12.82
C GLN A 143 -11.24 12.30 -12.07
N LEU A 144 -10.16 11.90 -11.41
CA LEU A 144 -9.28 12.84 -10.72
C LEU A 144 -8.65 13.83 -11.69
N THR A 145 -8.22 13.37 -12.87
CA THR A 145 -7.69 14.25 -13.91
C THR A 145 -8.78 15.19 -14.45
N ALA A 146 -10.01 14.72 -14.64
CA ALA A 146 -11.15 15.56 -15.05
C ALA A 146 -11.50 16.62 -14.01
N CYS A 147 -11.30 16.35 -12.72
CA CYS A 147 -11.44 17.33 -11.64
C CYS A 147 -10.27 18.33 -11.56
N GLY A 148 -9.23 18.19 -12.38
CA GLY A 148 -8.06 19.09 -12.39
C GLY A 148 -6.90 18.66 -11.53
N LEU A 149 -6.92 17.46 -10.94
CA LEU A 149 -5.78 16.93 -10.19
C LEU A 149 -4.75 16.28 -11.12
N SER A 150 -3.47 16.32 -10.72
CA SER A 150 -2.36 15.70 -11.44
C SER A 150 -1.90 14.45 -10.73
N LEU A 151 -1.79 13.32 -11.42
CA LEU A 151 -1.30 12.08 -10.82
C LEU A 151 0.18 12.22 -10.44
N LEU A 152 0.55 11.89 -9.18
CA LEU A 152 1.94 11.93 -8.72
C LEU A 152 2.78 10.82 -9.32
N ALA A 153 2.17 9.68 -9.61
CA ALA A 153 2.78 8.55 -10.26
C ALA A 153 1.73 7.76 -11.04
N LYS A 154 2.15 7.01 -12.06
CA LYS A 154 1.30 6.00 -12.68
C LYS A 154 1.36 4.73 -11.83
N PRO A 155 0.26 4.32 -11.17
CA PRO A 155 0.30 3.12 -10.34
C PRO A 155 0.47 1.85 -11.19
N ASP A 156 1.36 0.94 -10.76
CA ASP A 156 1.58 -0.33 -11.44
C ASP A 156 0.43 -1.33 -11.21
N GLY A 157 -0.28 -1.16 -10.09
CA GLY A 157 -1.35 -2.06 -9.69
C GLY A 157 -2.00 -1.63 -8.38
N GLY A 158 -2.60 -2.58 -7.68
CA GLY A 158 -3.17 -2.37 -6.36
C GLY A 158 -4.35 -1.41 -6.32
N MET A 159 -4.54 -0.80 -5.16
CA MET A 159 -5.74 -0.02 -4.85
C MET A 159 -5.46 1.49 -4.63
N PHE A 160 -4.20 1.92 -4.58
CA PHE A 160 -3.88 3.31 -4.27
C PHE A 160 -3.53 4.13 -5.51
N VAL A 161 -3.96 5.39 -5.49
CA VAL A 161 -3.63 6.43 -6.46
C VAL A 161 -3.34 7.71 -5.68
N CYS A 162 -2.23 8.36 -5.98
CA CYS A 162 -1.91 9.68 -5.42
C CYS A 162 -2.05 10.74 -6.49
N ALA A 163 -2.70 11.85 -6.13
CA ALA A 163 -2.87 12.97 -7.01
C ALA A 163 -2.61 14.30 -6.28
N ALA A 164 -1.88 15.18 -6.95
CA ALA A 164 -1.60 16.53 -6.53
C ALA A 164 -2.75 17.46 -6.83
N LEU A 165 -2.94 18.41 -5.95
CA LEU A 165 -3.83 19.55 -6.11
C LEU A 165 -3.20 20.58 -7.06
N PRO A 166 -4.00 21.38 -7.77
CA PRO A 166 -3.52 22.54 -8.52
C PRO A 166 -2.83 23.58 -7.60
N GLU A 167 -1.95 24.36 -8.18
CA GLU A 167 -1.31 25.49 -7.47
C GLU A 167 -2.37 26.50 -6.98
N GLY A 168 -2.09 27.13 -5.87
CA GLY A 168 -3.00 28.14 -5.26
C GLY A 168 -4.17 27.56 -4.47
N THR A 169 -4.28 26.23 -4.37
CA THR A 169 -5.31 25.59 -3.54
C THR A 169 -4.89 25.56 -2.07
N PRO A 170 -5.85 25.49 -1.12
CA PRO A 170 -5.57 25.20 0.29
C PRO A 170 -4.80 23.87 0.45
N SER A 171 -4.19 23.66 1.60
CA SER A 171 -3.49 22.41 1.90
C SER A 171 -4.43 21.21 1.85
N SER A 172 -3.87 20.02 1.59
CA SER A 172 -4.65 18.79 1.59
C SER A 172 -5.33 18.52 2.93
N ARG A 173 -4.74 18.95 4.05
CA ARG A 173 -5.35 18.88 5.38
C ARG A 173 -6.60 19.74 5.49
N GLU A 174 -6.54 21.03 5.10
CA GLU A 174 -7.68 21.94 5.16
C GLU A 174 -8.84 21.43 4.28
N ILE A 175 -8.53 20.96 3.08
CA ILE A 175 -9.55 20.35 2.19
C ILE A 175 -10.12 19.07 2.81
N ALA A 176 -9.30 18.22 3.44
CA ALA A 176 -9.78 16.99 4.10
C ALA A 176 -10.70 17.29 5.29
N GLU A 177 -10.38 18.30 6.10
CA GLU A 177 -11.21 18.76 7.22
C GLU A 177 -12.56 19.29 6.71
N HIS A 178 -12.56 20.08 5.64
CA HIS A 178 -13.79 20.54 4.99
C HIS A 178 -14.61 19.37 4.43
N ALA A 179 -13.97 18.40 3.74
CA ALA A 179 -14.62 17.21 3.21
C ALA A 179 -15.31 16.39 4.32
N LEU A 180 -14.66 16.28 5.48
CA LEU A 180 -15.19 15.55 6.62
C LEU A 180 -16.52 16.13 7.13
N THR A 181 -16.71 17.46 7.08
CA THR A 181 -18.00 18.10 7.44
C THR A 181 -19.13 17.69 6.51
N GLN A 182 -18.83 17.20 5.30
CA GLN A 182 -19.78 16.70 4.32
C GLN A 182 -19.84 15.15 4.28
N GLY A 183 -19.23 14.48 5.27
CA GLY A 183 -19.21 13.01 5.36
C GLY A 183 -18.30 12.34 4.33
N ILE A 184 -17.32 13.08 3.77
CA ILE A 184 -16.33 12.57 2.83
C ILE A 184 -14.98 12.45 3.55
N MET A 185 -14.44 11.24 3.63
CA MET A 185 -13.14 10.97 4.25
C MET A 185 -12.04 10.95 3.18
N LEU A 186 -11.09 11.85 3.26
CA LEU A 186 -9.91 11.92 2.40
C LEU A 186 -8.65 11.56 3.21
N ALA A 187 -7.63 11.07 2.52
CA ALA A 187 -6.32 10.80 3.12
C ALA A 187 -5.30 11.83 2.60
N PRO A 188 -5.08 12.92 3.35
CA PRO A 188 -4.17 13.99 2.97
C PRO A 188 -2.71 13.54 3.01
N GLY A 189 -1.87 14.21 2.20
CA GLY A 189 -0.46 13.90 2.06
C GLY A 189 0.32 13.90 3.37
N GLU A 190 -0.09 14.75 4.32
CA GLU A 190 0.51 14.88 5.65
C GLU A 190 0.53 13.58 6.46
N PHE A 191 -0.34 12.61 6.15
CA PHE A 191 -0.30 11.30 6.80
C PHE A 191 0.85 10.39 6.34
N PHE A 192 1.55 10.79 5.27
CA PHE A 192 2.57 9.96 4.61
C PHE A 192 3.96 10.59 4.59
N VAL A 193 4.11 11.77 5.19
CA VAL A 193 5.38 12.50 5.26
C VAL A 193 5.76 12.75 6.72
N THR A 194 7.05 12.89 6.98
CA THR A 194 7.59 13.20 8.32
C THR A 194 7.77 14.70 8.54
N GLN A 195 7.61 15.50 7.51
CA GLN A 195 7.76 16.95 7.53
C GLN A 195 6.47 17.61 8.02
N SER A 196 6.61 18.77 8.68
CA SER A 196 5.47 19.54 9.19
C SER A 196 4.91 20.52 8.16
N GLU A 197 5.48 20.57 6.95
CA GLU A 197 5.04 21.46 5.89
C GLU A 197 3.70 21.02 5.31
N PRO A 198 2.82 21.97 4.93
CA PRO A 198 1.56 21.65 4.26
C PRO A 198 1.78 20.83 2.98
N CYS A 199 0.99 19.80 2.81
CA CYS A 199 0.97 19.01 1.58
C CYS A 199 -0.17 19.46 0.65
N HIS A 200 0.05 19.28 -0.65
CA HIS A 200 -0.94 19.60 -1.69
C HIS A 200 -1.24 18.37 -2.55
N TRP A 201 -1.49 17.22 -1.90
CA TRP A 201 -1.84 15.98 -2.57
C TRP A 201 -2.63 15.04 -1.66
N PHE A 202 -3.38 14.12 -2.27
CA PHE A 202 -4.15 13.08 -1.59
C PHE A 202 -3.77 11.70 -2.06
N ARG A 203 -3.92 10.72 -1.14
CA ARG A 203 -4.02 9.32 -1.52
C ARG A 203 -5.49 8.92 -1.61
N PHE A 204 -5.88 8.36 -2.74
CA PHE A 204 -7.20 7.78 -2.98
C PHE A 204 -7.13 6.25 -2.95
N ASN A 205 -8.23 5.60 -2.54
CA ASN A 205 -8.38 4.15 -2.61
C ASN A 205 -9.41 3.80 -3.68
N ALA A 206 -8.96 3.21 -4.79
CA ALA A 206 -9.81 2.87 -5.94
C ALA A 206 -10.97 1.95 -5.59
N ALA A 207 -10.87 1.14 -4.52
CA ALA A 207 -11.95 0.28 -4.07
C ALA A 207 -13.14 1.05 -3.44
N TYR A 208 -12.92 2.30 -2.99
CA TYR A 208 -13.90 3.11 -2.25
C TYR A 208 -14.16 4.48 -2.85
N SER A 209 -13.46 4.86 -3.93
CA SER A 209 -13.56 6.20 -4.53
C SER A 209 -14.55 6.30 -5.69
N ASP A 210 -15.42 5.30 -5.89
CA ASP A 210 -16.44 5.32 -6.94
C ASP A 210 -17.76 5.96 -6.41
N ASP A 211 -17.65 7.21 -5.91
CA ASP A 211 -18.77 7.98 -5.35
C ASP A 211 -18.81 9.36 -6.00
N ALA A 212 -19.92 9.67 -6.68
CA ALA A 212 -20.13 10.96 -7.35
C ALA A 212 -20.06 12.17 -6.39
N ARG A 213 -20.30 11.99 -5.08
CA ARG A 213 -20.18 13.06 -4.08
C ARG A 213 -18.73 13.52 -3.95
N LEU A 214 -17.78 12.57 -4.01
CA LEU A 214 -16.35 12.87 -3.96
C LEU A 214 -15.95 13.81 -5.11
N TYR A 215 -16.31 13.46 -6.33
CA TYR A 215 -15.91 14.24 -7.50
C TYR A 215 -16.58 15.61 -7.54
N ARG A 216 -17.87 15.71 -7.18
CA ARG A 216 -18.55 17.00 -7.06
C ARG A 216 -17.91 17.89 -5.99
N PHE A 217 -17.55 17.32 -4.86
CA PHE A 217 -16.84 18.05 -3.80
C PHE A 217 -15.50 18.57 -4.31
N LEU A 218 -14.67 17.74 -4.95
CA LEU A 218 -13.38 18.15 -5.50
C LEU A 218 -13.55 19.28 -6.54
N GLU A 219 -14.45 19.10 -7.50
CA GLU A 219 -14.71 20.12 -8.53
C GLU A 219 -15.14 21.46 -7.93
N THR A 220 -16.05 21.44 -6.96
CA THR A 220 -16.54 22.68 -6.31
C THR A 220 -15.44 23.37 -5.53
N THR A 221 -14.67 22.61 -4.76
CA THR A 221 -13.57 23.13 -3.92
C THR A 221 -12.45 23.72 -4.78
N LEU A 222 -12.06 23.03 -5.85
CA LEU A 222 -10.98 23.50 -6.72
C LEU A 222 -11.39 24.71 -7.58
N ARG A 223 -12.65 24.77 -8.03
CA ARG A 223 -13.17 25.99 -8.74
C ARG A 223 -13.21 27.21 -7.83
N ALA A 224 -13.61 27.05 -6.58
CA ALA A 224 -13.62 28.15 -5.60
C ALA A 224 -12.20 28.70 -5.34
N ALA A 225 -11.20 27.85 -5.27
CA ALA A 225 -9.80 28.25 -5.07
C ALA A 225 -9.21 29.01 -6.29
N HIS A 226 -9.68 28.75 -7.51
CA HIS A 226 -9.26 29.50 -8.71
C HIS A 226 -9.97 30.85 -8.89
N ALA A 227 -11.06 31.08 -8.18
CA ALA A 227 -11.84 32.33 -8.26
C ALA A 227 -11.44 33.36 -7.18
N SER A 228 -10.58 32.97 -6.25
CA SER A 228 -10.05 33.81 -5.16
C SER A 228 -8.68 34.33 -5.47
#